data_c6d524d10bd3a5f382e8b421ad45787b
#
_entry.id   c6d524d10bd3a5f382e8b421ad45787b
#
_cell.length_a   1.000
_cell.length_b   1.000
_cell.length_c   1.000
_cell.angle_alpha   90.00
_cell.angle_beta   90.00
_cell.angle_gamma   90.00
#
_symmetry.space_group_name_H-M   'P 1'
#
loop_
_entity.id
_entity.type
_entity.pdbx_description
1 polymer ?
#
loop_
_entity_poly.entity_id
_entity_poly.type
_entity_poly.pdbx_seq_one_letter_code
_entity_poly.pdbx_strand_id
1 'polypeptide(L)'
;VRSRGLGDVYKRQGKTVACLSWLLEQAIQGNNGNNFWWIAPVYPQAKIAFRRLKRAITQRMYTANESELTITLNNGAVIGFKSAEKPDNLYGEDVYAAVLDEATRMREESWHAIRSTLTATQGKVRIIGNVKGRRNWAYRLSRQAEGTSGNWHYAKLTAWDAVDAGIVAKSEIEDAQRILPDHIFKELYLAEPSDDGGNPFGIAAIESCKRKLSNAKPVYWL
;
A
#
# COMPACT_ATOMS: atom_id res chain seq x y z
N VAL A 1 -18.93 2.35 -26.98
CA VAL A 1 -18.68 2.57 -25.55
C VAL A 1 -17.40 1.83 -25.20
N ARG A 2 -16.27 2.54 -25.02
CA ARG A 2 -15.03 1.91 -24.58
C ARG A 2 -15.17 1.64 -23.09
N SER A 3 -15.35 0.39 -22.70
CA SER A 3 -15.20 -0.10 -21.34
C SER A 3 -13.77 0.20 -20.87
N ARG A 4 -13.58 1.29 -20.14
CA ARG A 4 -12.39 1.50 -19.33
C ARG A 4 -12.57 0.58 -18.12
N GLY A 5 -11.68 -0.43 -17.99
CA GLY A 5 -11.80 -1.40 -16.92
C GLY A 5 -11.86 -0.74 -15.54
N LEU A 6 -12.74 -1.22 -14.67
CA LEU A 6 -12.97 -0.78 -13.28
C LEU A 6 -11.67 -0.57 -12.47
N GLY A 7 -10.56 -1.21 -12.84
CA GLY A 7 -9.25 -1.03 -12.23
C GLY A 7 -8.56 0.33 -12.49
N ASP A 8 -8.99 1.09 -13.50
CA ASP A 8 -8.35 2.36 -13.85
C ASP A 8 -8.89 3.57 -13.05
N VAL A 9 -10.15 3.54 -12.65
CA VAL A 9 -10.78 4.60 -11.84
C VAL A 9 -10.10 4.68 -10.47
N TYR A 10 -9.85 3.54 -9.87
CA TYR A 10 -9.21 3.37 -8.59
C TYR A 10 -7.75 3.87 -8.53
N LYS A 11 -6.97 3.71 -9.60
CA LYS A 11 -5.58 4.17 -9.71
C LYS A 11 -5.43 5.69 -9.79
N ARG A 12 -6.52 6.44 -9.93
CA ARG A 12 -6.51 7.91 -10.13
C ARG A 12 -6.57 8.73 -8.85
N GLN A 13 -6.60 8.13 -7.67
CA GLN A 13 -6.62 8.86 -6.39
C GLN A 13 -5.31 9.63 -6.07
N GLY A 14 -4.35 9.69 -6.99
CA GLY A 14 -3.12 10.48 -6.83
C GLY A 14 -2.09 9.91 -5.85
N LYS A 15 -2.42 8.89 -5.06
CA LYS A 15 -1.54 8.30 -4.01
C LYS A 15 -0.15 7.97 -4.53
N THR A 16 -0.07 7.21 -5.63
CA THR A 16 1.21 6.80 -6.24
C THR A 16 2.03 8.00 -6.70
N VAL A 17 1.39 9.01 -7.32
CA VAL A 17 2.09 10.21 -7.78
C VAL A 17 2.62 11.01 -6.61
N ALA A 18 1.80 11.27 -5.59
CA ALA A 18 2.20 12.00 -4.39
C ALA A 18 3.36 11.32 -3.65
N CYS A 19 3.34 9.98 -3.57
CA CYS A 19 4.42 9.24 -2.93
C CYS A 19 5.69 9.16 -3.78
N LEU A 20 5.59 9.09 -5.11
CA LEU A 20 6.76 9.20 -6.00
C LEU A 20 7.40 10.59 -5.92
N SER A 21 6.60 11.65 -5.90
CA SER A 21 7.10 13.02 -5.72
C SER A 21 7.80 13.18 -4.38
N TRP A 22 7.20 12.69 -3.30
CA TRP A 22 7.82 12.73 -1.99
C TRP A 22 9.14 11.92 -1.93
N LEU A 23 9.19 10.73 -2.54
CA LEU A 23 10.42 9.93 -2.56
C LEU A 23 11.53 10.64 -3.35
N LEU A 24 11.17 11.27 -4.46
CA LEU A 24 12.09 12.11 -5.25
C LEU A 24 12.60 13.30 -4.43
N GLU A 25 11.73 14.01 -3.69
CA GLU A 25 12.12 15.10 -2.80
C GLU A 25 13.12 14.63 -1.74
N GLN A 26 12.88 13.46 -1.12
CA GLN A 26 13.83 12.88 -0.16
C GLN A 26 15.18 12.55 -0.83
N ALA A 27 15.15 12.02 -2.06
CA ALA A 27 16.37 11.68 -2.80
C ALA A 27 17.15 12.92 -3.25
N ILE A 28 16.47 14.01 -3.64
CA ILE A 28 17.11 15.30 -3.98
C ILE A 28 17.83 15.91 -2.77
N GLN A 29 17.27 15.74 -1.57
CA GLN A 29 17.87 16.19 -0.31
C GLN A 29 18.95 15.24 0.22
N GLY A 30 19.08 14.05 -0.39
CA GLY A 30 20.07 13.04 -0.01
C GLY A 30 21.48 13.37 -0.52
N ASN A 31 22.41 12.56 -0.04
CA ASN A 31 23.82 12.63 -0.42
C ASN A 31 24.20 11.50 -1.38
N ASN A 32 25.40 11.60 -1.93
CA ASN A 32 25.98 10.55 -2.76
C ASN A 32 25.99 9.20 -2.03
N GLY A 33 25.47 8.16 -2.71
CA GLY A 33 25.38 6.80 -2.17
C GLY A 33 24.18 6.55 -1.25
N ASN A 34 23.33 7.54 -0.97
CA ASN A 34 22.12 7.30 -0.20
C ASN A 34 21.10 6.55 -1.05
N ASN A 35 20.50 5.48 -0.47
CA ASN A 35 19.48 4.67 -1.12
C ASN A 35 18.07 5.09 -0.68
N PHE A 36 17.18 5.15 -1.67
CA PHE A 36 15.75 5.45 -1.54
C PHE A 36 14.96 4.38 -2.27
N TRP A 37 13.96 3.79 -1.62
CA TRP A 37 13.28 2.64 -2.20
C TRP A 37 11.81 2.87 -2.48
N TRP A 38 11.41 2.47 -3.68
CA TRP A 38 10.02 2.20 -4.02
C TRP A 38 9.81 0.69 -4.06
N ILE A 39 8.95 0.17 -3.19
CA ILE A 39 8.69 -1.26 -3.09
C ILE A 39 7.26 -1.54 -3.56
N ALA A 40 7.10 -2.46 -4.49
CA ALA A 40 5.82 -2.94 -5.00
C ALA A 40 5.65 -4.44 -4.73
N PRO A 41 4.41 -4.98 -4.68
CA PRO A 41 4.17 -6.40 -4.43
C PRO A 41 4.88 -7.31 -5.42
N VAL A 42 4.92 -6.91 -6.69
CA VAL A 42 5.51 -7.69 -7.79
C VAL A 42 6.35 -6.81 -8.72
N TYR A 43 7.34 -7.42 -9.37
CA TYR A 43 8.27 -6.75 -10.27
C TYR A 43 7.60 -5.90 -11.37
N PRO A 44 6.55 -6.35 -12.08
CA PRO A 44 5.89 -5.53 -13.10
C PRO A 44 5.32 -4.21 -12.56
N GLN A 45 4.85 -4.19 -11.30
CA GLN A 45 4.33 -2.98 -10.66
C GLN A 45 5.48 -2.01 -10.29
N ALA A 46 6.59 -2.52 -9.79
CA ALA A 46 7.80 -1.72 -9.57
C ALA A 46 8.28 -1.05 -10.88
N LYS A 47 8.28 -1.80 -11.98
CA LYS A 47 8.63 -1.29 -13.32
C LYS A 47 7.68 -0.18 -13.82
N ILE A 48 6.39 -0.26 -13.49
CA ILE A 48 5.44 0.81 -13.82
C ILE A 48 5.81 2.11 -13.09
N ALA A 49 6.11 2.04 -11.79
CA ALA A 49 6.52 3.19 -10.99
C ALA A 49 7.85 3.79 -11.50
N PHE A 50 8.83 2.95 -11.78
CA PHE A 50 10.10 3.34 -12.39
C PHE A 50 9.90 4.15 -13.69
N ARG A 51 9.12 3.61 -14.63
CA ARG A 51 8.83 4.28 -15.90
C ARG A 51 8.06 5.59 -15.70
N ARG A 52 7.18 5.65 -14.71
CA ARG A 52 6.42 6.85 -14.38
C ARG A 52 7.35 7.94 -13.86
N LEU A 53 8.26 7.61 -12.95
CA LEU A 53 9.23 8.58 -12.44
C LEU A 53 10.19 9.06 -13.54
N LYS A 54 10.72 8.15 -14.37
CA LYS A 54 11.55 8.52 -15.53
C LYS A 54 10.91 9.54 -16.47
N ARG A 55 9.58 9.42 -16.69
CA ARG A 55 8.85 10.35 -17.55
C ARG A 55 8.56 11.70 -16.88
N ALA A 56 8.54 11.73 -15.56
CA ALA A 56 8.21 12.92 -14.78
C ALA A 56 9.41 13.85 -14.56
N ILE A 57 10.63 13.32 -14.59
CA ILE A 57 11.87 14.09 -14.34
C ILE A 57 12.65 14.31 -15.63
N THR A 58 13.31 15.47 -15.70
CA THR A 58 14.14 15.84 -16.86
C THR A 58 15.35 14.92 -16.96
N GLN A 59 15.63 14.38 -18.15
CA GLN A 59 16.70 13.40 -18.38
C GLN A 59 18.11 13.90 -18.00
N ARG A 60 18.33 15.19 -17.95
CA ARG A 60 19.59 15.80 -17.50
C ARG A 60 19.84 15.66 -15.99
N MET A 61 18.84 15.30 -15.21
CA MET A 61 18.91 15.23 -13.74
C MET A 61 19.28 13.85 -13.21
N TYR A 62 19.35 12.83 -14.08
CA TYR A 62 19.54 11.46 -13.64
C TYR A 62 20.18 10.57 -14.72
N THR A 63 20.75 9.44 -14.27
CA THR A 63 21.03 8.26 -15.08
C THR A 63 20.13 7.10 -14.62
N ALA A 64 19.73 6.23 -15.55
CA ALA A 64 18.84 5.11 -15.24
C ALA A 64 19.44 3.78 -15.67
N ASN A 65 19.34 2.76 -14.81
CA ASN A 65 19.63 1.37 -15.13
C ASN A 65 18.29 0.61 -15.27
N GLU A 66 17.96 0.23 -16.50
CA GLU A 66 16.69 -0.47 -16.82
C GLU A 66 16.68 -1.92 -16.34
N SER A 67 17.84 -2.54 -16.20
CA SER A 67 17.96 -3.95 -15.75
C SER A 67 17.69 -4.07 -14.26
N GLU A 68 18.26 -3.15 -13.47
CA GLU A 68 18.15 -3.13 -12.01
C GLU A 68 16.99 -2.27 -11.52
N LEU A 69 16.32 -1.55 -12.43
CA LEU A 69 15.28 -0.56 -12.13
C LEU A 69 15.77 0.47 -11.10
N THR A 70 16.90 1.11 -11.38
CA THR A 70 17.45 2.17 -10.53
C THR A 70 17.54 3.50 -11.28
N ILE A 71 17.37 4.58 -10.55
CA ILE A 71 17.55 5.96 -11.00
C ILE A 71 18.58 6.63 -10.08
N THR A 72 19.75 6.99 -10.63
CA THR A 72 20.78 7.73 -9.91
C THR A 72 20.66 9.21 -10.26
N LEU A 73 20.41 10.06 -9.27
CA LEU A 73 20.32 11.50 -9.42
C LEU A 73 21.71 12.15 -9.53
N ASN A 74 21.80 13.39 -10.00
CA ASN A 74 23.07 14.11 -10.15
C ASN A 74 23.82 14.35 -8.84
N ASN A 75 23.12 14.33 -7.69
CA ASN A 75 23.75 14.38 -6.37
C ASN A 75 24.31 13.01 -5.91
N GLY A 76 24.18 11.97 -6.74
CA GLY A 76 24.64 10.62 -6.46
C GLY A 76 23.68 9.78 -5.59
N ALA A 77 22.52 10.31 -5.22
CA ALA A 77 21.47 9.54 -4.53
C ALA A 77 20.81 8.55 -5.50
N VAL A 78 20.48 7.35 -5.01
CA VAL A 78 19.93 6.25 -5.81
C VAL A 78 18.51 5.94 -5.42
N ILE A 79 17.60 5.95 -6.37
CA ILE A 79 16.22 5.49 -6.17
C ILE A 79 16.10 4.09 -6.80
N GLY A 80 15.94 3.07 -5.96
CA GLY A 80 15.74 1.68 -6.36
C GLY A 80 14.26 1.29 -6.37
N PHE A 81 13.83 0.59 -7.42
CA PHE A 81 12.47 0.07 -7.53
C PHE A 81 12.49 -1.44 -7.33
N LYS A 82 12.07 -1.87 -6.16
CA LYS A 82 12.21 -3.25 -5.68
C LYS A 82 10.87 -4.00 -5.71
N SER A 83 10.91 -5.33 -5.80
CA SER A 83 9.77 -6.23 -5.66
C SER A 83 9.77 -6.88 -4.27
N ALA A 84 8.61 -6.97 -3.64
CA ALA A 84 8.41 -7.67 -2.37
C ALA A 84 8.14 -9.17 -2.51
N GLU A 85 8.31 -9.75 -3.71
CA GLU A 85 8.07 -11.18 -3.97
C GLU A 85 8.99 -12.08 -3.13
N LYS A 86 10.23 -11.64 -2.93
CA LYS A 86 11.26 -12.33 -2.13
C LYS A 86 11.74 -11.38 -1.03
N PRO A 87 11.23 -11.50 0.21
CA PRO A 87 11.60 -10.64 1.33
C PRO A 87 13.10 -10.59 1.61
N ASP A 88 13.80 -11.71 1.40
CA ASP A 88 15.24 -11.81 1.66
C ASP A 88 16.07 -10.86 0.78
N ASN A 89 15.58 -10.49 -0.40
CA ASN A 89 16.24 -9.54 -1.28
C ASN A 89 16.11 -8.06 -0.81
N LEU A 90 15.39 -7.83 0.28
CA LEU A 90 15.17 -6.50 0.86
C LEU A 90 16.05 -6.24 2.09
N TYR A 91 17.01 -7.12 2.39
CA TYR A 91 18.01 -6.91 3.44
C TYR A 91 19.33 -6.38 2.86
N GLY A 92 20.18 -5.84 3.72
CA GLY A 92 21.60 -5.60 3.44
C GLY A 92 21.94 -4.21 2.89
N GLU A 93 20.99 -3.32 2.70
CA GLU A 93 21.25 -1.93 2.28
C GLU A 93 20.77 -0.93 3.33
N ASP A 94 21.47 0.18 3.50
CA ASP A 94 21.02 1.31 4.31
C ASP A 94 20.07 2.19 3.49
N VAL A 95 18.83 2.32 3.96
CA VAL A 95 17.76 3.03 3.24
C VAL A 95 17.33 4.28 4.01
N TYR A 96 17.33 5.43 3.35
CA TYR A 96 17.04 6.74 3.94
C TYR A 96 15.56 7.13 3.85
N ALA A 97 14.87 6.66 2.81
CA ALA A 97 13.43 6.71 2.76
C ALA A 97 12.86 5.58 1.88
N ALA A 98 11.67 5.11 2.22
CA ALA A 98 10.99 4.06 1.48
C ALA A 98 9.50 4.38 1.26
N VAL A 99 8.97 3.89 0.13
CA VAL A 99 7.53 3.83 -0.14
C VAL A 99 7.15 2.37 -0.38
N LEU A 100 6.16 1.87 0.36
CA LEU A 100 5.54 0.58 0.12
C LEU A 100 4.20 0.82 -0.60
N ASP A 101 4.17 0.51 -1.89
CA ASP A 101 2.97 0.65 -2.72
C ASP A 101 2.15 -0.64 -2.71
N GLU A 102 0.83 -0.54 -2.58
CA GLU A 102 -0.08 -1.68 -2.44
C GLU A 102 0.33 -2.64 -1.29
N ALA A 103 0.70 -2.08 -0.15
CA ALA A 103 1.28 -2.80 0.99
C ALA A 103 0.40 -3.96 1.50
N THR A 104 -0.92 -3.84 1.41
CA THR A 104 -1.86 -4.90 1.82
C THR A 104 -1.75 -6.17 0.97
N ARG A 105 -1.06 -6.12 -0.17
CA ARG A 105 -0.79 -7.26 -1.06
C ARG A 105 0.58 -7.89 -0.82
N MET A 106 1.42 -7.28 0.03
CA MET A 106 2.74 -7.80 0.41
C MET A 106 2.62 -8.72 1.63
N ARG A 107 3.57 -9.63 1.77
CA ARG A 107 3.75 -10.42 2.99
C ARG A 107 4.30 -9.55 4.11
N GLU A 108 3.96 -9.86 5.36
CA GLU A 108 4.42 -9.12 6.53
C GLU A 108 5.95 -9.20 6.71
N GLU A 109 6.57 -10.31 6.30
CA GLU A 109 8.03 -10.50 6.32
C GLU A 109 8.76 -9.45 5.46
N SER A 110 8.15 -9.01 4.37
CA SER A 110 8.72 -7.92 3.55
C SER A 110 8.78 -6.61 4.32
N TRP A 111 7.76 -6.33 5.15
CA TRP A 111 7.78 -5.17 6.04
C TRP A 111 8.88 -5.28 7.09
N HIS A 112 9.07 -6.47 7.69
CA HIS A 112 10.14 -6.68 8.67
C HIS A 112 11.52 -6.43 8.06
N ALA A 113 11.77 -6.91 6.85
CA ALA A 113 13.01 -6.66 6.13
C ALA A 113 13.24 -5.16 5.88
N ILE A 114 12.25 -4.47 5.30
CA ILE A 114 12.33 -3.04 5.02
C ILE A 114 12.51 -2.22 6.30
N ARG A 115 11.79 -2.58 7.38
CA ARG A 115 11.92 -1.87 8.66
C ARG A 115 13.33 -1.98 9.24
N SER A 116 14.01 -3.12 9.05
CA SER A 116 15.40 -3.29 9.49
C SER A 116 16.37 -2.40 8.72
N THR A 117 16.21 -2.25 7.39
CA THR A 117 17.07 -1.41 6.55
C THR A 117 16.93 0.09 6.84
N LEU A 118 15.80 0.51 7.39
CA LEU A 118 15.54 1.89 7.79
C LEU A 118 16.07 2.23 9.20
N THR A 119 16.54 1.23 9.96
CA THR A 119 16.87 1.43 11.39
C THR A 119 18.14 2.25 11.55
N ALA A 120 19.21 1.93 10.84
CA ALA A 120 20.50 2.60 10.95
C ALA A 120 20.45 4.06 10.50
N THR A 121 19.66 4.35 9.47
CA THR A 121 19.48 5.68 8.88
C THR A 121 18.41 6.54 9.57
N GLN A 122 17.61 5.93 10.46
CA GLN A 122 16.36 6.52 10.96
C GLN A 122 15.42 6.94 9.81
N GLY A 123 15.45 6.15 8.73
CA GLY A 123 14.80 6.45 7.47
C GLY A 123 13.29 6.55 7.59
N LYS A 124 12.72 7.45 6.80
CA LYS A 124 11.27 7.70 6.75
C LYS A 124 10.57 6.68 5.86
N VAL A 125 9.32 6.33 6.19
CA VAL A 125 8.54 5.41 5.37
C VAL A 125 7.13 5.94 5.12
N ARG A 126 6.65 5.74 3.88
CA ARG A 126 5.24 5.89 3.51
C ARG A 126 4.69 4.55 3.07
N ILE A 127 3.60 4.15 3.68
CA ILE A 127 2.91 2.89 3.38
C ILE A 127 1.56 3.25 2.78
N ILE A 128 1.34 2.86 1.53
CA ILE A 128 0.10 3.14 0.81
C ILE A 128 -0.50 1.84 0.27
N GLY A 129 -1.78 1.81 0.18
CA GLY A 129 -2.54 0.66 -0.33
C GLY A 129 -4.01 0.79 0.01
N ASN A 130 -4.76 -0.19 -0.44
CA ASN A 130 -6.17 -0.31 -0.08
C ASN A 130 -6.31 -1.20 1.13
N VAL A 131 -7.43 -1.05 1.78
CA VAL A 131 -7.81 -1.96 2.83
C VAL A 131 -8.10 -3.35 2.23
N LYS A 132 -7.66 -4.39 2.93
CA LYS A 132 -7.93 -5.79 2.57
C LYS A 132 -8.15 -6.60 3.85
N GLY A 133 -9.38 -6.55 4.38
CA GLY A 133 -9.75 -7.22 5.61
C GLY A 133 -9.02 -6.72 6.87
N ARG A 134 -9.62 -6.93 8.04
CA ARG A 134 -9.09 -6.44 9.33
C ARG A 134 -7.85 -7.19 9.83
N ARG A 135 -7.65 -8.44 9.37
CA ARG A 135 -6.50 -9.27 9.77
C ARG A 135 -5.22 -8.93 9.02
N ASN A 136 -5.29 -8.12 7.97
CA ASN A 136 -4.13 -7.74 7.19
C ASN A 136 -3.14 -6.92 8.03
N TRP A 137 -1.85 -7.21 7.92
CA TRP A 137 -0.80 -6.57 8.70
C TRP A 137 -0.74 -5.06 8.47
N ALA A 138 -0.87 -4.60 7.23
CA ALA A 138 -0.81 -3.18 6.90
C ALA A 138 -2.04 -2.42 7.45
N TYR A 139 -3.21 -3.07 7.50
CA TYR A 139 -4.38 -2.53 8.17
C TYR A 139 -4.17 -2.43 9.69
N ARG A 140 -3.66 -3.48 10.34
CA ARG A 140 -3.34 -3.44 11.78
C ARG A 140 -2.35 -2.30 12.10
N LEU A 141 -1.30 -2.15 11.27
CA LEU A 141 -0.32 -1.08 11.41
C LEU A 141 -0.97 0.30 11.25
N SER A 142 -1.90 0.49 10.32
CA SER A 142 -2.63 1.75 10.14
C SER A 142 -3.48 2.11 11.36
N ARG A 143 -4.13 1.12 11.98
CA ARG A 143 -4.90 1.35 13.23
C ARG A 143 -4.01 1.73 14.41
N GLN A 144 -2.85 1.10 14.49
CA GLN A 144 -1.83 1.48 15.48
C GLN A 144 -1.34 2.92 15.26
N ALA A 145 -1.08 3.30 14.00
CA ALA A 145 -0.66 4.65 13.65
C ALA A 145 -1.71 5.71 14.00
N GLU A 146 -3.01 5.42 13.80
CA GLU A 146 -4.11 6.33 14.14
C GLU A 146 -4.20 6.61 15.64
N GLY A 147 -3.90 5.61 16.48
CA GLY A 147 -3.95 5.71 17.94
C GLY A 147 -2.65 6.20 18.59
N THR A 148 -1.59 6.44 17.81
CA THR A 148 -0.26 6.78 18.35
C THR A 148 0.09 8.24 18.06
N SER A 149 0.50 8.99 19.08
CA SER A 149 1.08 10.32 18.90
C SER A 149 2.56 10.26 18.54
N GLY A 150 3.12 11.34 17.98
CA GLY A 150 4.53 11.46 17.63
C GLY A 150 4.80 11.33 16.12
N ASN A 151 5.75 10.49 15.73
CA ASN A 151 6.21 10.40 14.33
C ASN A 151 5.30 9.54 13.42
N TRP A 152 4.12 9.13 13.90
CA TRP A 152 3.15 8.36 13.13
C TRP A 152 2.05 9.26 12.61
N HIS A 153 1.74 9.11 11.32
CA HIS A 153 0.64 9.81 10.68
C HIS A 153 -0.21 8.81 9.90
N TYR A 154 -1.51 8.91 10.10
CA TYR A 154 -2.49 8.12 9.35
C TYR A 154 -3.40 9.06 8.57
N ALA A 155 -3.66 8.73 7.31
CA ALA A 155 -4.63 9.40 6.47
C ALA A 155 -5.49 8.37 5.74
N LYS A 156 -6.81 8.51 5.84
CA LYS A 156 -7.79 7.77 5.07
C LYS A 156 -8.26 8.66 3.92
N LEU A 157 -8.18 8.15 2.69
CA LEU A 157 -8.69 8.80 1.49
C LEU A 157 -9.71 7.86 0.85
N THR A 158 -10.89 8.38 0.63
CA THR A 158 -12.00 7.68 -0.03
C THR A 158 -12.15 8.12 -1.49
N ALA A 159 -12.97 7.41 -2.24
CA ALA A 159 -13.32 7.83 -3.59
C ALA A 159 -14.13 9.14 -3.60
N TRP A 160 -14.90 9.41 -2.55
CA TRP A 160 -15.66 10.66 -2.43
C TRP A 160 -14.75 11.87 -2.23
N ASP A 161 -13.64 11.73 -1.47
CA ASP A 161 -12.64 12.80 -1.38
C ASP A 161 -12.04 13.13 -2.75
N ALA A 162 -11.89 12.12 -3.62
CA ALA A 162 -11.40 12.32 -4.99
C ALA A 162 -12.47 12.97 -5.90
N VAL A 163 -13.76 12.74 -5.66
CA VAL A 163 -14.88 13.45 -6.32
C VAL A 163 -14.89 14.91 -5.89
N ASP A 164 -14.81 15.19 -4.60
CA ASP A 164 -14.83 16.54 -4.04
C ASP A 164 -13.62 17.36 -4.53
N ALA A 165 -12.48 16.71 -4.73
CA ALA A 165 -11.30 17.32 -5.34
C ALA A 165 -11.37 17.46 -6.87
N GLY A 166 -12.47 17.08 -7.53
CA GLY A 166 -12.64 17.15 -8.98
C GLY A 166 -11.75 16.19 -9.79
N ILE A 167 -11.15 15.18 -9.15
CA ILE A 167 -10.22 14.23 -9.79
C ILE A 167 -11.01 13.11 -10.51
N VAL A 168 -12.17 12.72 -9.96
CA VAL A 168 -13.03 11.63 -10.48
C VAL A 168 -14.45 12.15 -10.61
N ALA A 169 -15.15 11.76 -11.68
CA ALA A 169 -16.55 12.11 -11.84
C ALA A 169 -17.41 11.31 -10.85
N LYS A 170 -18.39 11.99 -10.23
CA LYS A 170 -19.33 11.39 -9.27
C LYS A 170 -20.08 10.17 -9.87
N SER A 171 -20.50 10.30 -11.12
CA SER A 171 -21.19 9.23 -11.86
C SER A 171 -20.41 7.92 -11.92
N GLU A 172 -19.08 8.00 -12.04
CA GLU A 172 -18.21 6.80 -12.08
C GLU A 172 -18.21 6.04 -10.75
N ILE A 173 -18.28 6.77 -9.62
CA ILE A 173 -18.35 6.16 -8.29
C ILE A 173 -19.74 5.58 -8.03
N GLU A 174 -20.80 6.29 -8.44
CA GLU A 174 -22.18 5.80 -8.32
C GLU A 174 -22.43 4.56 -9.17
N ASP A 175 -21.85 4.50 -10.37
CA ASP A 175 -21.92 3.30 -11.22
C ASP A 175 -21.15 2.13 -10.62
N ALA A 176 -19.96 2.37 -10.06
CA ALA A 176 -19.21 1.34 -9.36
C ALA A 176 -19.97 0.80 -8.14
N GLN A 177 -20.63 1.67 -7.37
CA GLN A 177 -21.44 1.29 -6.22
C GLN A 177 -22.63 0.42 -6.61
N ARG A 178 -23.22 0.65 -7.77
CA ARG A 178 -24.35 -0.12 -8.29
C ARG A 178 -23.95 -1.53 -8.77
N ILE A 179 -22.75 -1.64 -9.34
CA ILE A 179 -22.29 -2.86 -10.02
C ILE A 179 -21.55 -3.81 -9.07
N LEU A 180 -20.81 -3.26 -8.10
CA LEU A 180 -19.97 -4.05 -7.21
C LEU A 180 -20.74 -4.55 -5.98
N PRO A 181 -20.42 -5.75 -5.46
CA PRO A 181 -20.86 -6.18 -4.15
C PRO A 181 -20.47 -5.15 -3.08
N ASP A 182 -21.33 -4.90 -2.10
CA ASP A 182 -21.17 -3.85 -1.08
C ASP A 182 -19.81 -3.95 -0.34
N HIS A 183 -19.39 -5.15 0.06
CA HIS A 183 -18.12 -5.37 0.73
C HIS A 183 -16.92 -5.02 -0.16
N ILE A 184 -16.99 -5.29 -1.46
CA ILE A 184 -15.93 -4.94 -2.42
C ILE A 184 -15.90 -3.42 -2.63
N PHE A 185 -17.07 -2.78 -2.77
CA PHE A 185 -17.14 -1.33 -2.89
C PHE A 185 -16.57 -0.63 -1.65
N LYS A 186 -16.93 -1.08 -0.45
CA LYS A 186 -16.39 -0.55 0.81
C LYS A 186 -14.87 -0.66 0.90
N GLU A 187 -14.30 -1.81 0.58
CA GLU A 187 -12.84 -2.00 0.61
C GLU A 187 -12.12 -1.14 -0.43
N LEU A 188 -12.61 -1.13 -1.67
CA LEU A 188 -11.89 -0.48 -2.76
C LEU A 188 -12.09 1.04 -2.82
N TYR A 189 -13.28 1.52 -2.47
CA TYR A 189 -13.67 2.92 -2.67
C TYR A 189 -13.80 3.72 -1.38
N LEU A 190 -14.17 3.08 -0.27
CA LEU A 190 -14.37 3.75 1.01
C LEU A 190 -13.23 3.52 2.01
N ALA A 191 -12.24 2.71 1.65
CA ALA A 191 -11.16 2.28 2.55
C ALA A 191 -11.71 1.74 3.89
N GLU A 192 -12.75 0.91 3.80
CA GLU A 192 -13.39 0.24 4.93
C GLU A 192 -13.16 -1.27 4.82
N PRO A 193 -12.62 -1.91 5.87
CA PRO A 193 -12.38 -3.34 5.84
C PRO A 193 -13.70 -4.11 5.88
N SER A 194 -13.85 -5.13 5.05
CA SER A 194 -14.91 -6.09 5.24
C SER A 194 -14.60 -6.98 6.43
N ASP A 195 -15.61 -7.23 7.26
CA ASP A 195 -15.49 -8.17 8.37
C ASP A 195 -15.51 -9.63 7.89
N ASP A 196 -16.10 -9.84 6.72
CA ASP A 196 -16.38 -11.15 6.16
C ASP A 196 -15.27 -11.74 5.26
N GLY A 197 -14.05 -11.23 5.30
CA GLY A 197 -12.93 -11.58 4.42
C GLY A 197 -12.74 -13.07 4.12
N GLY A 198 -13.69 -13.68 3.43
CA GLY A 198 -13.69 -15.09 3.06
C GLY A 198 -14.40 -16.02 4.03
N ASN A 199 -15.11 -15.51 5.04
CA ASN A 199 -15.94 -16.34 5.90
C ASN A 199 -17.32 -16.57 5.25
N PRO A 200 -17.64 -17.79 4.78
CA PRO A 200 -18.90 -18.07 4.08
C PRO A 200 -20.14 -17.94 4.98
N PHE A 201 -19.96 -17.88 6.29
CA PHE A 201 -21.07 -17.82 7.26
C PHE A 201 -21.37 -16.40 7.73
N GLY A 202 -20.50 -15.41 7.49
CA GLY A 202 -20.60 -14.07 8.04
C GLY A 202 -20.42 -13.99 9.56
N ILE A 203 -19.97 -12.85 10.05
CA ILE A 203 -19.75 -12.64 11.50
C ILE A 203 -21.09 -12.67 12.25
N ALA A 204 -22.15 -12.09 11.68
CA ALA A 204 -23.46 -12.09 12.30
C ALA A 204 -24.00 -13.50 12.57
N ALA A 205 -23.81 -14.44 11.63
CA ALA A 205 -24.19 -15.84 11.80
C ALA A 205 -23.37 -16.53 12.90
N ILE A 206 -22.04 -16.27 12.93
CA ILE A 206 -21.18 -16.82 13.99
C ILE A 206 -21.56 -16.26 15.36
N GLU A 207 -21.83 -14.96 15.48
CA GLU A 207 -22.27 -14.34 16.71
C GLU A 207 -23.61 -14.91 17.18
N SER A 208 -24.55 -15.14 16.27
CA SER A 208 -25.84 -15.77 16.60
C SER A 208 -25.72 -17.22 17.09
N CYS A 209 -24.64 -17.92 16.73
CA CYS A 209 -24.35 -19.28 17.17
C CYS A 209 -23.65 -19.34 18.53
N LYS A 210 -23.14 -18.22 19.05
CA LYS A 210 -22.54 -18.17 20.37
C LYS A 210 -23.59 -18.42 21.46
N ARG A 211 -23.47 -19.52 22.18
CA ARG A 211 -24.31 -19.86 23.33
C ARG A 211 -23.45 -19.88 24.58
N LYS A 212 -24.04 -19.53 25.74
CA LYS A 212 -23.43 -19.79 27.03
C LYS A 212 -23.25 -21.30 27.18
N LEU A 213 -22.06 -21.75 27.59
CA LEU A 213 -21.84 -23.13 27.95
C LEU A 213 -22.86 -23.51 29.04
N SER A 214 -23.59 -24.59 28.82
CA SER A 214 -24.40 -25.17 29.88
C SER A 214 -23.49 -25.85 30.89
N ASN A 215 -23.87 -25.82 32.17
CA ASN A 215 -23.19 -26.59 33.23
C ASN A 215 -23.40 -28.09 33.10
N ALA A 216 -23.93 -28.59 32.00
CA ALA A 216 -24.10 -30.00 31.71
C ALA A 216 -22.73 -30.71 31.61
N LYS A 217 -22.61 -31.88 32.22
CA LYS A 217 -21.40 -32.72 32.11
C LYS A 217 -21.14 -33.04 30.62
N PRO A 218 -19.88 -32.97 30.15
CA PRO A 218 -19.56 -33.33 28.79
C PRO A 218 -19.97 -34.77 28.50
N VAL A 219 -20.69 -34.97 27.40
CA VAL A 219 -21.01 -36.30 26.87
C VAL A 219 -19.94 -36.64 25.84
N TYR A 220 -19.12 -37.64 26.12
CA TYR A 220 -18.16 -38.17 25.17
C TYR A 220 -18.84 -39.25 24.33
N TRP A 221 -18.78 -39.10 23.00
CA TRP A 221 -19.10 -40.15 22.05
C TRP A 221 -17.83 -40.99 21.85
N LEU A 222 -17.86 -42.26 22.19
CA LEU A 222 -16.82 -43.25 21.90
C LEU A 222 -16.97 -43.74 20.47
#